data_27fccae9188455a2251f6830b449bb34
#
_entry.id   27fccae9188455a2251f6830b449bb34
#
_cell.length_a   1.000
_cell.length_b   1.000
_cell.length_c   1.000
_cell.angle_alpha   90.00
_cell.angle_beta   90.00
_cell.angle_gamma   90.00
#
_symmetry.space_group_name_H-M   'P 1'
#
loop_
_entity.id
_entity.type
_entity.pdbx_description
1 polymer ?
#
loop_
_entity_poly.entity_id
_entity_poly.type
_entity_poly.pdbx_seq_one_letter_code
_entity_poly.pdbx_strand_id
1 'polypeptide(L)'
;MIYGRIFLKKKAGEPMPENKTQQELDFERKHEQDLQRLRGLRLIDDDFMAAVFEDPACAEFLLQIILKREDLKVREVHGQYSIKNLQGRSVRLDILAVDEQNRAYNIEVQRSDRGASEKRARYNSSLLDANLTHSGSSYDALNEAYIIFITENDVLKAGLP
;
A
#
# COMPACT_ATOMS: atom_id res chain seq x y z
N MET A 1 -19.38 -18.69 -20.28
CA MET A 1 -19.81 -17.28 -20.37
C MET A 1 -21.32 -17.27 -20.11
N ILE A 2 -21.76 -17.08 -18.86
CA ILE A 2 -23.17 -17.04 -18.48
C ILE A 2 -23.39 -15.71 -17.75
N TYR A 3 -23.99 -14.76 -18.47
CA TYR A 3 -24.48 -13.50 -17.89
C TYR A 3 -25.86 -13.75 -17.27
N GLY A 4 -25.92 -13.95 -15.96
CA GLY A 4 -27.17 -13.96 -15.21
C GLY A 4 -27.69 -12.54 -15.00
N ARG A 5 -28.70 -12.10 -15.74
CA ARG A 5 -29.50 -10.92 -15.43
C ARG A 5 -30.38 -11.23 -14.22
N ILE A 6 -30.04 -10.64 -13.05
CA ILE A 6 -30.94 -10.67 -11.90
C ILE A 6 -32.01 -9.61 -12.13
N PHE A 7 -33.22 -10.03 -12.48
CA PHE A 7 -34.40 -9.18 -12.45
C PHE A 7 -34.93 -9.15 -11.01
N LEU A 8 -34.67 -8.07 -10.29
CA LEU A 8 -35.36 -7.78 -9.04
C LEU A 8 -36.82 -7.38 -9.36
N LYS A 9 -37.77 -8.25 -9.01
CA LYS A 9 -39.20 -7.91 -9.04
C LYS A 9 -39.45 -6.78 -8.00
N LYS A 10 -39.89 -5.61 -8.46
CA LYS A 10 -40.42 -4.55 -7.59
C LYS A 10 -41.60 -5.12 -6.81
N LYS A 11 -41.50 -5.10 -5.47
CA LYS A 11 -42.64 -5.35 -4.58
C LYS A 11 -43.59 -4.14 -4.65
N ALA A 12 -44.86 -4.42 -4.92
CA ALA A 12 -45.91 -3.41 -4.82
C ALA A 12 -46.02 -2.97 -3.34
N GLY A 13 -45.82 -1.66 -3.06
CA GLY A 13 -45.94 -1.10 -1.71
C GLY A 13 -44.77 -0.25 -1.22
N GLU A 14 -43.74 -0.01 -2.04
CA GLU A 14 -42.70 0.95 -1.65
C GLU A 14 -43.26 2.39 -1.72
N PRO A 15 -43.06 3.22 -0.67
CA PRO A 15 -43.44 4.62 -0.68
C PRO A 15 -42.76 5.35 -1.84
N MET A 16 -43.49 6.27 -2.50
CA MET A 16 -42.92 7.15 -3.51
C MET A 16 -41.63 7.80 -2.95
N PRO A 17 -40.55 7.94 -3.72
CA PRO A 17 -39.35 8.57 -3.22
C PRO A 17 -39.66 9.99 -2.78
N GLU A 18 -39.46 10.31 -1.51
CA GLU A 18 -39.46 11.67 -0.98
C GLU A 18 -38.63 12.54 -1.92
N ASN A 19 -39.10 13.75 -2.22
CA ASN A 19 -38.34 14.71 -3.02
C ASN A 19 -37.00 14.98 -2.32
N LYS A 20 -35.95 14.37 -2.82
CA LYS A 20 -34.59 14.59 -2.32
C LYS A 20 -34.25 16.07 -2.44
N THR A 21 -33.63 16.60 -1.43
CA THR A 21 -33.12 17.98 -1.44
C THR A 21 -31.98 18.09 -2.48
N GLN A 22 -31.75 19.31 -2.97
CA GLN A 22 -30.63 19.55 -3.90
C GLN A 22 -29.30 19.11 -3.33
N GLN A 23 -29.09 19.23 -2.01
CA GLN A 23 -27.88 18.78 -1.32
C GLN A 23 -27.71 17.25 -1.34
N GLU A 24 -28.80 16.50 -1.18
CA GLU A 24 -28.77 15.02 -1.28
C GLU A 24 -28.48 14.55 -2.70
N LEU A 25 -29.08 15.21 -3.71
CA LEU A 25 -28.79 14.91 -5.11
C LEU A 25 -27.33 15.22 -5.49
N ASP A 26 -26.79 16.33 -4.99
CA ASP A 26 -25.40 16.71 -5.23
C ASP A 26 -24.43 15.75 -4.53
N PHE A 27 -24.76 15.30 -3.32
CA PHE A 27 -24.00 14.28 -2.61
C PHE A 27 -23.98 12.94 -3.34
N GLU A 28 -25.16 12.46 -3.79
CA GLU A 28 -25.26 11.19 -4.54
C GLU A 28 -24.48 11.25 -5.86
N ARG A 29 -24.57 12.38 -6.58
CA ARG A 29 -23.81 12.56 -7.81
C ARG A 29 -22.30 12.55 -7.57
N LYS A 30 -21.84 13.23 -6.52
CA LYS A 30 -20.43 13.22 -6.14
C LYS A 30 -19.98 11.82 -5.74
N HIS A 31 -20.77 11.13 -4.93
CA HIS A 31 -20.49 9.75 -4.50
C HIS A 31 -20.38 8.80 -5.69
N GLU A 32 -21.29 8.88 -6.67
CA GLU A 32 -21.20 8.04 -7.88
C GLU A 32 -19.96 8.37 -8.72
N GLN A 33 -19.59 9.66 -8.83
CA GLN A 33 -18.34 10.07 -9.49
C GLN A 33 -17.12 9.50 -8.77
N ASP A 34 -17.09 9.54 -7.44
CA ASP A 34 -16.01 8.98 -6.63
C ASP A 34 -15.94 7.45 -6.78
N LEU A 35 -17.07 6.74 -6.80
CA LEU A 35 -17.13 5.31 -7.08
C LEU A 35 -16.61 4.95 -8.48
N GLN A 36 -16.94 5.74 -9.49
CA GLN A 36 -16.42 5.54 -10.84
C GLN A 36 -14.92 5.76 -10.91
N ARG A 37 -14.41 6.78 -10.20
CA ARG A 37 -12.98 7.03 -10.07
C ARG A 37 -12.26 5.86 -9.39
N LEU A 38 -12.81 5.34 -8.29
CA LEU A 38 -12.27 4.19 -7.56
C LEU A 38 -12.19 2.93 -8.44
N ARG A 39 -13.20 2.67 -9.29
CA ARG A 39 -13.18 1.55 -10.23
C ARG A 39 -12.07 1.63 -11.27
N GLY A 40 -11.55 2.81 -11.54
CA GLY A 40 -10.44 3.05 -12.47
C GLY A 40 -9.05 2.98 -11.83
N LEU A 41 -8.96 2.91 -10.48
CA LEU A 41 -7.69 2.84 -9.79
C LEU A 41 -7.04 1.46 -9.96
N ARG A 42 -5.74 1.48 -10.16
CA ARG A 42 -4.91 0.27 -10.19
C ARG A 42 -4.16 0.14 -8.87
N LEU A 43 -3.76 -1.08 -8.52
CA LEU A 43 -2.98 -1.31 -7.30
C LEU A 43 -1.70 -0.48 -7.23
N ILE A 44 -1.14 -0.13 -8.41
CA ILE A 44 0.08 0.68 -8.52
C ILE A 44 -0.16 2.20 -8.42
N ASP A 45 -1.41 2.65 -8.25
CA ASP A 45 -1.72 4.07 -8.06
C ASP A 45 -1.49 4.47 -6.60
N ASP A 46 -0.69 5.51 -6.35
CA ASP A 46 -0.17 5.90 -5.04
C ASP A 46 -1.27 6.06 -3.98
N ASP A 47 -2.36 6.75 -4.33
CA ASP A 47 -3.49 6.98 -3.42
C ASP A 47 -4.18 5.66 -3.02
N PHE A 48 -4.28 4.71 -3.97
CA PHE A 48 -4.91 3.42 -3.72
C PHE A 48 -4.03 2.52 -2.86
N MET A 49 -2.74 2.46 -3.19
CA MET A 49 -1.75 1.73 -2.40
C MET A 49 -1.70 2.22 -0.96
N ALA A 50 -1.62 3.55 -0.75
CA ALA A 50 -1.59 4.12 0.58
C ALA A 50 -2.82 3.70 1.40
N ALA A 51 -4.03 3.79 0.81
CA ALA A 51 -5.28 3.44 1.51
C ALA A 51 -5.41 1.94 1.80
N VAL A 52 -5.02 1.07 0.85
CA VAL A 52 -5.17 -0.39 1.00
C VAL A 52 -4.16 -0.96 1.98
N PHE A 53 -2.91 -0.50 1.94
CA PHE A 53 -1.84 -1.06 2.76
C PHE A 53 -1.63 -0.37 4.11
N GLU A 54 -2.51 0.54 4.50
CA GLU A 54 -2.69 0.91 5.91
C GLU A 54 -3.35 -0.23 6.73
N ASP A 55 -4.04 -1.16 6.06
CA ASP A 55 -4.57 -2.37 6.70
C ASP A 55 -3.45 -3.44 6.80
N PRO A 56 -3.09 -3.88 8.04
CA PRO A 56 -2.07 -4.91 8.24
C PRO A 56 -2.36 -6.22 7.49
N ALA A 57 -3.64 -6.61 7.36
CA ALA A 57 -4.02 -7.83 6.65
C ALA A 57 -3.72 -7.74 5.14
N CYS A 58 -3.90 -6.58 4.53
CA CYS A 58 -3.57 -6.35 3.13
C CYS A 58 -2.05 -6.36 2.91
N ALA A 59 -1.29 -5.72 3.81
CA ALA A 59 0.17 -5.72 3.75
C ALA A 59 0.75 -7.12 3.96
N GLU A 60 0.20 -7.89 4.93
CA GLU A 60 0.56 -9.29 5.17
C GLU A 60 0.37 -10.13 3.91
N PHE A 61 -0.83 -10.06 3.31
CA PHE A 61 -1.14 -10.83 2.10
C PHE A 61 -0.20 -10.51 0.94
N LEU A 62 0.09 -9.21 0.73
CA LEU A 62 1.04 -8.78 -0.29
C LEU A 62 2.45 -9.35 -0.05
N LEU A 63 2.95 -9.24 1.20
CA LEU A 63 4.27 -9.74 1.57
C LEU A 63 4.36 -11.26 1.46
N GLN A 64 3.30 -11.99 1.84
CA GLN A 64 3.22 -13.45 1.67
C GLN A 64 3.38 -13.85 0.19
N ILE A 65 2.72 -13.13 -0.72
CA ILE A 65 2.81 -13.38 -2.17
C ILE A 65 4.23 -13.08 -2.69
N ILE A 66 4.76 -11.89 -2.40
CA ILE A 66 6.05 -11.43 -2.94
C ILE A 66 7.20 -12.32 -2.44
N LEU A 67 7.19 -12.63 -1.15
CA LEU A 67 8.27 -13.38 -0.50
C LEU A 67 8.05 -14.90 -0.53
N LYS A 68 6.87 -15.36 -1.02
CA LYS A 68 6.46 -16.78 -1.02
C LYS A 68 6.53 -17.39 0.38
N ARG A 69 6.03 -16.65 1.37
CA ARG A 69 6.07 -17.02 2.79
C ARG A 69 4.68 -16.92 3.41
N GLU A 70 3.93 -18.01 3.39
CA GLU A 70 2.58 -18.11 3.98
C GLU A 70 2.59 -17.98 5.52
N ASP A 71 3.73 -18.21 6.14
CA ASP A 71 3.95 -18.11 7.60
C ASP A 71 4.16 -16.68 8.10
N LEU A 72 4.40 -15.73 7.20
CA LEU A 72 4.65 -14.34 7.56
C LEU A 72 3.40 -13.71 8.17
N LYS A 73 3.58 -13.09 9.35
CA LYS A 73 2.54 -12.36 10.07
C LYS A 73 2.97 -10.92 10.32
N VAL A 74 2.18 -9.97 9.84
CA VAL A 74 2.43 -8.54 10.04
C VAL A 74 1.83 -8.12 11.37
N ARG A 75 2.65 -7.49 12.22
CA ARG A 75 2.25 -6.95 13.51
C ARG A 75 1.76 -5.51 13.39
N GLU A 76 2.44 -4.70 12.61
CA GLU A 76 2.14 -3.27 12.44
C GLU A 76 2.50 -2.76 11.05
N VAL A 77 1.77 -1.74 10.61
CA VAL A 77 1.98 -1.07 9.33
C VAL A 77 1.91 0.44 9.53
N HIS A 78 2.78 1.15 8.85
CA HIS A 78 2.81 2.61 8.81
C HIS A 78 2.85 3.08 7.35
N GLY A 79 1.80 3.78 6.93
CA GLY A 79 1.76 4.48 5.64
C GLY A 79 2.57 5.77 5.70
N GLN A 80 3.24 6.11 4.61
CA GLN A 80 4.01 7.34 4.45
C GLN A 80 4.97 7.64 5.62
N TYR A 81 5.69 6.61 6.06
CA TYR A 81 6.59 6.69 7.21
C TYR A 81 7.82 7.55 6.93
N SER A 82 7.99 8.62 7.69
CA SER A 82 9.08 9.58 7.50
C SER A 82 10.25 9.29 8.42
N ILE A 83 11.42 9.04 7.84
CA ILE A 83 12.70 8.91 8.56
C ILE A 83 13.49 10.19 8.36
N LYS A 84 13.71 10.93 9.44
CA LYS A 84 14.52 12.16 9.42
C LYS A 84 15.99 11.82 9.50
N ASN A 85 16.78 12.37 8.59
CA ASN A 85 18.24 12.36 8.66
C ASN A 85 18.72 13.80 8.90
N LEU A 86 19.21 14.08 10.09
CA LEU A 86 19.64 15.44 10.48
C LEU A 86 20.91 15.90 9.75
N GLN A 87 21.70 14.98 9.21
CA GLN A 87 22.97 15.27 8.52
C GLN A 87 22.88 15.10 7.00
N GLY A 88 21.73 14.67 6.49
CA GLY A 88 21.60 14.37 5.07
C GLY A 88 20.14 14.33 4.60
N ARG A 89 19.91 13.60 3.52
CA ARG A 89 18.59 13.47 2.91
C ARG A 89 17.69 12.59 3.77
N SER A 90 16.58 13.14 4.26
CA SER A 90 15.49 12.37 4.85
C SER A 90 14.77 11.54 3.78
N VAL A 91 14.13 10.45 4.18
CA VAL A 91 13.27 9.64 3.31
C VAL A 91 11.86 9.58 3.85
N ARG A 92 10.91 9.42 2.96
CA ARG A 92 9.54 9.05 3.27
C ARG A 92 9.28 7.74 2.55
N LEU A 93 9.08 6.70 3.34
CA LEU A 93 8.74 5.37 2.86
C LEU A 93 7.25 5.33 2.57
N ASP A 94 6.86 4.73 1.45
CA ASP A 94 5.44 4.63 1.09
C ASP A 94 4.72 3.76 2.12
N ILE A 95 5.28 2.59 2.43
CA ILE A 95 4.77 1.68 3.45
C ILE A 95 5.95 1.08 4.23
N LEU A 96 5.85 1.09 5.55
CA LEU A 96 6.73 0.34 6.45
C LEU A 96 5.89 -0.67 7.22
N ALA A 97 6.14 -1.96 7.01
CA ALA A 97 5.54 -3.04 7.77
C ALA A 97 6.57 -3.70 8.69
N VAL A 98 6.14 -4.18 9.85
CA VAL A 98 6.97 -4.94 10.78
C VAL A 98 6.24 -6.23 11.14
N ASP A 99 6.93 -7.37 11.07
CA ASP A 99 6.35 -8.66 11.41
C ASP A 99 6.53 -9.05 12.88
N GLU A 100 5.99 -10.19 13.28
CA GLU A 100 6.09 -10.72 14.65
C GLU A 100 7.53 -11.03 15.07
N GLN A 101 8.46 -11.22 14.12
CA GLN A 101 9.88 -11.44 14.38
C GLN A 101 10.71 -10.13 14.34
N ASN A 102 10.04 -8.97 14.34
CA ASN A 102 10.64 -7.64 14.22
C ASN A 102 11.43 -7.39 12.92
N ARG A 103 11.17 -8.14 11.86
CA ARG A 103 11.74 -7.84 10.54
C ARG A 103 10.99 -6.67 9.93
N ALA A 104 11.73 -5.76 9.30
CA ALA A 104 11.17 -4.56 8.69
C ALA A 104 11.03 -4.72 7.17
N TYR A 105 9.92 -4.30 6.62
CA TYR A 105 9.60 -4.36 5.20
C TYR A 105 9.23 -2.97 4.70
N ASN A 106 10.12 -2.35 3.95
CA ASN A 106 9.81 -1.13 3.21
C ASN A 106 9.26 -1.51 1.83
N ILE A 107 8.02 -1.16 1.56
CA ILE A 107 7.37 -1.37 0.26
C ILE A 107 7.21 -0.01 -0.40
N GLU A 108 7.81 0.14 -1.57
CA GLU A 108 7.80 1.35 -2.40
C GLU A 108 7.10 1.07 -3.71
N VAL A 109 6.17 1.93 -4.11
CA VAL A 109 5.47 1.82 -5.38
C VAL A 109 6.00 2.87 -6.35
N GLN A 110 6.48 2.44 -7.49
CA GLN A 110 7.13 3.34 -8.46
C GLN A 110 6.53 3.15 -9.85
N ARG A 111 5.71 4.10 -10.28
CA ARG A 111 5.13 4.13 -11.63
C ARG A 111 6.13 4.58 -12.69
N SER A 112 7.19 5.28 -12.28
CA SER A 112 8.23 5.72 -13.19
C SER A 112 9.53 4.98 -12.93
N ASP A 113 10.28 4.70 -14.00
CA ASP A 113 11.54 3.95 -13.93
C ASP A 113 12.65 4.67 -13.13
N ARG A 114 12.45 5.95 -12.80
CA ARG A 114 13.46 6.75 -12.09
C ARG A 114 13.45 6.55 -10.58
N GLY A 115 12.42 5.97 -10.04
CA GLY A 115 12.24 5.83 -8.58
C GLY A 115 12.95 4.63 -7.97
N ALA A 116 12.91 3.49 -8.64
CA ALA A 116 13.50 2.25 -8.17
C ALA A 116 14.98 2.16 -8.59
N SER A 117 15.88 1.99 -7.62
CA SER A 117 17.29 1.73 -7.90
C SER A 117 17.97 1.07 -6.72
N GLU A 118 19.02 0.29 -6.98
CA GLU A 118 19.83 -0.35 -5.95
C GLU A 118 20.43 0.66 -4.95
N LYS A 119 20.81 1.85 -5.43
CA LYS A 119 21.34 2.92 -4.58
C LYS A 119 20.29 3.46 -3.62
N ARG A 120 19.04 3.61 -4.09
CA ARG A 120 17.92 4.03 -3.23
C ARG A 120 17.56 2.93 -2.23
N ALA A 121 17.53 1.67 -2.67
CA ALA A 121 17.32 0.54 -1.77
C ALA A 121 18.34 0.51 -0.64
N ARG A 122 19.63 0.60 -0.98
CA ARG A 122 20.72 0.66 0.00
C ARG A 122 20.57 1.84 0.96
N TYR A 123 20.20 3.01 0.45
CA TYR A 123 20.03 4.21 1.28
C TYR A 123 18.86 4.06 2.26
N ASN A 124 17.73 3.57 1.77
CA ASN A 124 16.56 3.31 2.61
C ASN A 124 16.87 2.27 3.69
N SER A 125 17.55 1.17 3.35
CA SER A 125 18.00 0.14 4.29
C SER A 125 18.88 0.72 5.38
N SER A 126 19.89 1.50 5.01
CA SER A 126 20.81 2.12 5.98
C SER A 126 20.10 3.07 6.95
N LEU A 127 19.09 3.81 6.48
CA LEU A 127 18.30 4.68 7.34
C LEU A 127 17.35 3.89 8.24
N LEU A 128 16.76 2.80 7.77
CA LEU A 128 15.97 1.90 8.61
C LEU A 128 16.83 1.33 9.73
N ASP A 129 17.99 0.76 9.42
CA ASP A 129 18.92 0.22 10.41
C ASP A 129 19.31 1.26 11.46
N ALA A 130 19.65 2.48 11.01
CA ALA A 130 20.05 3.56 11.91
C ALA A 130 18.90 4.06 12.81
N ASN A 131 17.65 3.93 12.38
CA ASN A 131 16.51 4.44 13.17
C ASN A 131 15.82 3.34 13.99
N LEU A 132 15.92 2.09 13.59
CA LEU A 132 15.35 0.96 14.34
C LEU A 132 16.33 0.42 15.42
N THR A 133 17.62 0.74 15.32
CA THR A 133 18.64 0.28 16.26
C THR A 133 18.77 1.22 17.44
N HIS A 134 18.64 0.70 18.63
CA HIS A 134 18.83 1.48 19.85
C HIS A 134 20.31 1.79 20.12
N SER A 135 20.58 2.97 20.69
CA SER A 135 21.94 3.33 21.10
C SER A 135 22.51 2.32 22.09
N GLY A 136 23.71 1.82 21.81
CA GLY A 136 24.41 0.81 22.63
C GLY A 136 24.03 -0.65 22.31
N SER A 137 23.15 -0.90 21.36
CA SER A 137 22.89 -2.27 20.88
C SER A 137 24.08 -2.81 20.09
N SER A 138 24.29 -4.13 20.17
CA SER A 138 25.25 -4.83 19.29
C SER A 138 24.76 -4.77 17.83
N TYR A 139 25.68 -4.68 16.89
CA TYR A 139 25.36 -4.80 15.47
C TYR A 139 24.79 -6.19 15.11
N ASP A 140 25.11 -7.22 15.89
CA ASP A 140 24.54 -8.57 15.72
C ASP A 140 23.05 -8.64 16.09
N ALA A 141 22.53 -7.60 16.73
CA ALA A 141 21.12 -7.46 17.07
C ALA A 141 20.32 -6.66 16.02
N LEU A 142 20.93 -6.27 14.89
CA LEU A 142 20.22 -5.65 13.79
C LEU A 142 19.14 -6.59 13.25
N ASN A 143 17.93 -6.06 13.11
CA ASN A 143 16.82 -6.79 12.53
C ASN A 143 17.01 -6.93 11.01
N GLU A 144 16.47 -7.99 10.44
CA GLU A 144 16.39 -8.11 8.99
C GLU A 144 15.52 -6.99 8.41
N ALA A 145 16.02 -6.34 7.35
CA ALA A 145 15.29 -5.31 6.63
C ALA A 145 15.19 -5.65 5.14
N TYR A 146 13.99 -5.58 4.61
CA TYR A 146 13.66 -5.84 3.22
C TYR A 146 13.22 -4.55 2.54
N ILE A 147 13.85 -4.21 1.41
CA ILE A 147 13.45 -3.08 0.59
C ILE A 147 12.84 -3.62 -0.71
N ILE A 148 11.55 -3.42 -0.86
CA ILE A 148 10.75 -3.98 -1.94
C ILE A 148 10.27 -2.83 -2.83
N PHE A 149 10.64 -2.84 -4.11
CA PHE A 149 10.08 -1.95 -5.10
C PHE A 149 9.04 -2.68 -5.95
N ILE A 150 7.83 -2.16 -6.00
CA ILE A 150 6.80 -2.59 -6.95
C ILE A 150 6.82 -1.60 -8.10
N THR A 151 7.19 -2.06 -9.28
CA THR A 151 7.41 -1.20 -10.45
C THR A 151 6.50 -1.62 -11.61
N GLU A 152 6.10 -0.66 -12.44
CA GLU A 152 5.30 -0.94 -13.64
C GLU A 152 6.13 -1.62 -14.74
N ASN A 153 7.44 -1.36 -14.75
CA ASN A 153 8.38 -1.91 -15.73
C ASN A 153 9.53 -2.66 -15.04
N ASP A 154 10.19 -3.56 -15.76
CA ASP A 154 11.40 -4.23 -15.28
C ASP A 154 12.60 -3.27 -15.23
N VAL A 155 12.65 -2.44 -14.20
CA VAL A 155 13.67 -1.39 -14.01
C VAL A 155 15.06 -1.98 -13.81
N LEU A 156 15.17 -3.13 -13.17
CA LEU A 156 16.43 -3.80 -12.87
C LEU A 156 16.88 -4.76 -13.99
N LYS A 157 16.07 -4.89 -15.06
CA LYS A 157 16.33 -5.80 -16.20
C LYS A 157 16.57 -7.25 -15.74
N ALA A 158 15.80 -7.68 -14.76
CA ALA A 158 15.88 -9.04 -14.21
C ALA A 158 15.22 -10.07 -15.13
N GLY A 159 14.47 -9.65 -16.14
CA GLY A 159 13.75 -10.52 -17.07
C GLY A 159 12.56 -11.23 -16.43
N LEU A 160 12.09 -10.73 -15.29
CA LEU A 160 10.91 -11.21 -14.59
C LEU A 160 9.77 -10.20 -14.78
N PRO A 161 8.51 -10.69 -14.88
CA PRO A 161 7.36 -9.81 -14.92
C PRO A 161 7.17 -9.06 -13.61
#